data_17a4e5429b18e2b5f88c76b79fea630f
#
_entry.id   17a4e5429b18e2b5f88c76b79fea630f
#
_cell.length_a   1.000
_cell.length_b   1.000
_cell.length_c   1.000
_cell.angle_alpha   90.00
_cell.angle_beta   90.00
_cell.angle_gamma   90.00
#
_symmetry.space_group_name_H-M   'P 1'
#
loop_
_entity.id
_entity.type
_entity.pdbx_description
1 polymer ?
#
loop_
_entity_poly.entity_id
_entity_poly.type
_entity_poly.pdbx_seq_one_letter_code
_entity_poly.pdbx_strand_id
1 'polypeptide(L)'
;LLVQETHARKVEASDAEIKSRIDQIQGQFPTEAAFKEMLTTRHTTLDELRTDVRQDIAVQKMIDAEVAPKAEVKPEQLADFYAKNPDQFKQPERVHASHILIGVPKGADAAAKAQARTKAEQVLKDVKAGKDFATLAKENSQHPGSAPNGGDLGFFQPGQMVGPFNDAAFSLAPGAVSDIVETEFGFHIIKVAEKQPPRTVPLEEVKPQLEQFLEQRNRQEQTDAFVKG
;
A
#
# COMPACT_ATOMS: atom_id res chain seq x y z
N LEU A 1 29.16 -13.09 -23.24
CA LEU A 1 28.29 -14.21 -23.54
C LEU A 1 26.97 -13.76 -24.18
N LEU A 2 26.10 -13.06 -23.48
CA LEU A 2 24.79 -12.65 -24.00
C LEU A 2 24.85 -11.79 -25.26
N VAL A 3 25.79 -10.83 -25.34
CA VAL A 3 26.01 -10.00 -26.54
C VAL A 3 26.46 -10.83 -27.75
N GLN A 4 27.24 -11.86 -27.53
CA GLN A 4 27.64 -12.80 -28.62
C GLN A 4 26.43 -13.60 -29.12
N GLU A 5 25.55 -13.99 -28.21
CA GLU A 5 24.32 -14.71 -28.53
C GLU A 5 23.33 -13.84 -29.32
N THR A 6 23.21 -12.52 -29.01
CA THR A 6 22.37 -11.61 -29.81
C THR A 6 22.86 -11.53 -31.26
N HIS A 7 24.16 -11.49 -31.49
CA HIS A 7 24.73 -11.51 -32.83
C HIS A 7 24.43 -12.81 -33.57
N ALA A 8 24.60 -13.98 -32.90
CA ALA A 8 24.31 -15.30 -33.48
C ALA A 8 22.81 -15.42 -33.86
N ARG A 9 21.91 -14.86 -33.08
CA ARG A 9 20.45 -14.87 -33.30
C ARG A 9 19.95 -13.70 -34.16
N LYS A 10 20.83 -12.80 -34.59
CA LYS A 10 20.50 -11.60 -35.38
C LYS A 10 19.44 -10.73 -34.72
N VAL A 11 19.51 -10.59 -33.40
CA VAL A 11 18.66 -9.71 -32.64
C VAL A 11 19.29 -8.33 -32.56
N GLU A 12 18.65 -7.34 -33.14
CA GLU A 12 19.20 -5.98 -33.26
C GLU A 12 18.25 -4.95 -32.66
N ALA A 13 18.84 -3.88 -32.13
CA ALA A 13 18.12 -2.68 -31.75
C ALA A 13 17.97 -1.75 -32.96
N SER A 14 16.80 -1.22 -33.19
CA SER A 14 16.58 -0.19 -34.20
C SER A 14 17.13 1.17 -33.75
N ASP A 15 17.46 2.04 -34.70
CA ASP A 15 17.95 3.39 -34.40
C ASP A 15 16.90 4.22 -33.62
N ALA A 16 15.62 3.98 -33.85
CA ALA A 16 14.53 4.64 -33.12
C ALA A 16 14.52 4.22 -31.63
N GLU A 17 14.71 2.93 -31.33
CA GLU A 17 14.79 2.42 -29.94
C GLU A 17 16.02 3.00 -29.24
N ILE A 18 17.17 3.01 -29.91
CA ILE A 18 18.41 3.58 -29.36
C ILE A 18 18.23 5.06 -29.07
N LYS A 19 17.69 5.82 -30.02
CA LYS A 19 17.41 7.25 -29.84
C LYS A 19 16.47 7.49 -28.66
N SER A 20 15.35 6.78 -28.61
CA SER A 20 14.38 6.89 -27.51
C SER A 20 15.01 6.63 -26.15
N ARG A 21 15.88 5.60 -26.04
CA ARG A 21 16.56 5.28 -24.81
C ARG A 21 17.59 6.34 -24.38
N ILE A 22 18.34 6.88 -25.34
CA ILE A 22 19.25 8.00 -25.10
C ILE A 22 18.49 9.26 -24.65
N ASP A 23 17.38 9.60 -25.31
CA ASP A 23 16.53 10.73 -24.94
C ASP A 23 15.99 10.55 -23.50
N GLN A 24 15.58 9.34 -23.09
CA GLN A 24 15.16 9.04 -21.72
C GLN A 24 16.30 9.21 -20.70
N ILE A 25 17.50 8.73 -21.02
CA ILE A 25 18.67 8.92 -20.15
C ILE A 25 18.98 10.39 -20.01
N GLN A 26 19.01 11.13 -21.12
CA GLN A 26 19.27 12.57 -21.12
C GLN A 26 18.20 13.35 -20.35
N GLY A 27 16.95 12.95 -20.43
CA GLY A 27 15.82 13.56 -19.70
C GLY A 27 15.88 13.41 -18.17
N GLN A 28 16.74 12.53 -17.64
CA GLN A 28 16.97 12.40 -16.21
C GLN A 28 17.90 13.51 -15.65
N PHE A 29 18.51 14.27 -16.54
CA PHE A 29 19.43 15.37 -16.16
C PHE A 29 18.72 16.72 -16.35
N PRO A 30 18.94 17.67 -15.44
CA PRO A 30 18.28 18.97 -15.47
C PRO A 30 18.67 19.82 -16.69
N THR A 31 19.86 19.58 -17.25
CA THR A 31 20.40 20.29 -18.42
C THR A 31 21.26 19.37 -19.29
N GLU A 32 21.40 19.73 -20.58
CA GLU A 32 22.33 19.06 -21.48
C GLU A 32 23.80 19.13 -20.99
N ALA A 33 24.16 20.22 -20.33
CA ALA A 33 25.49 20.37 -19.75
C ALA A 33 25.75 19.35 -18.65
N ALA A 34 24.77 19.11 -17.76
CA ALA A 34 24.85 18.09 -16.72
C ALA A 34 24.97 16.66 -17.29
N PHE A 35 24.28 16.39 -18.40
CA PHE A 35 24.43 15.11 -19.11
C PHE A 35 25.85 14.95 -19.71
N LYS A 36 26.41 15.98 -20.35
CA LYS A 36 27.78 15.96 -20.88
C LYS A 36 28.82 15.81 -19.78
N GLU A 37 28.62 16.47 -18.64
CA GLU A 37 29.48 16.32 -17.47
C GLU A 37 29.48 14.89 -16.94
N MET A 38 28.30 14.24 -16.89
CA MET A 38 28.19 12.82 -16.52
C MET A 38 28.99 11.92 -17.47
N LEU A 39 28.90 12.15 -18.79
CA LEU A 39 29.69 11.38 -19.76
C LEU A 39 31.19 11.54 -19.52
N THR A 40 31.64 12.78 -19.30
CA THR A 40 33.04 13.08 -19.01
C THR A 40 33.50 12.40 -17.71
N THR A 41 32.70 12.47 -16.66
CA THR A 41 33.00 11.85 -15.35
C THR A 41 33.09 10.34 -15.43
N ARG A 42 32.30 9.74 -16.33
CA ARG A 42 32.34 8.28 -16.60
C ARG A 42 33.39 7.88 -17.61
N HIS A 43 34.18 8.82 -18.11
CA HIS A 43 35.17 8.58 -19.16
C HIS A 43 34.59 7.88 -20.39
N THR A 44 33.37 8.26 -20.80
CA THR A 44 32.65 7.71 -21.95
C THR A 44 32.21 8.81 -22.89
N THR A 45 31.99 8.45 -24.15
CA THR A 45 31.47 9.32 -25.19
C THR A 45 29.99 9.01 -25.49
N LEU A 46 29.31 9.92 -26.19
CA LEU A 46 27.93 9.67 -26.63
C LEU A 46 27.83 8.47 -27.59
N ASP A 47 28.86 8.24 -28.42
CA ASP A 47 28.88 7.14 -29.37
C ASP A 47 29.11 5.79 -28.68
N GLU A 48 29.97 5.76 -27.65
CA GLU A 48 30.11 4.60 -26.77
C GLU A 48 28.81 4.30 -26.03
N LEU A 49 28.19 5.33 -25.43
CA LEU A 49 26.87 5.17 -24.77
C LEU A 49 25.82 4.62 -25.76
N ARG A 50 25.79 5.09 -27.02
CA ARG A 50 24.89 4.54 -28.04
C ARG A 50 25.17 3.09 -28.36
N THR A 51 26.45 2.70 -28.36
CA THR A 51 26.85 1.31 -28.58
C THR A 51 26.42 0.41 -27.44
N ASP A 52 26.61 0.86 -26.21
CA ASP A 52 26.19 0.13 -24.99
C ASP A 52 24.65 -0.02 -24.99
N VAL A 53 23.92 1.07 -25.23
CA VAL A 53 22.47 1.05 -25.31
C VAL A 53 21.96 0.12 -26.41
N ARG A 54 22.63 0.08 -27.58
CA ARG A 54 22.30 -0.88 -28.66
C ARG A 54 22.43 -2.31 -28.18
N GLN A 55 23.52 -2.64 -27.49
CA GLN A 55 23.77 -3.97 -26.95
C GLN A 55 22.76 -4.34 -25.87
N ASP A 56 22.48 -3.44 -24.95
CA ASP A 56 21.50 -3.64 -23.88
C ASP A 56 20.10 -3.90 -24.44
N ILE A 57 19.65 -3.12 -25.42
CA ILE A 57 18.34 -3.32 -26.07
C ILE A 57 18.31 -4.68 -26.80
N ALA A 58 19.36 -5.06 -27.51
CA ALA A 58 19.41 -6.33 -28.22
C ALA A 58 19.35 -7.52 -27.24
N VAL A 59 20.11 -7.46 -26.13
CA VAL A 59 20.08 -8.47 -25.07
C VAL A 59 18.70 -8.54 -24.43
N GLN A 60 18.10 -7.40 -24.12
CA GLN A 60 16.75 -7.35 -23.52
C GLN A 60 15.70 -7.96 -24.46
N LYS A 61 15.73 -7.62 -25.75
CA LYS A 61 14.81 -8.19 -26.75
C LYS A 61 14.97 -9.70 -26.88
N MET A 62 16.20 -10.20 -26.83
CA MET A 62 16.47 -11.65 -26.87
C MET A 62 15.92 -12.35 -25.64
N ILE A 63 16.16 -11.80 -24.46
CA ILE A 63 15.63 -12.34 -23.20
C ILE A 63 14.09 -12.32 -23.24
N ASP A 64 13.48 -11.20 -23.64
CA ASP A 64 12.04 -11.07 -23.72
C ASP A 64 11.42 -12.09 -24.69
N ALA A 65 12.02 -12.31 -25.84
CA ALA A 65 11.54 -13.29 -26.82
C ALA A 65 11.60 -14.74 -26.29
N GLU A 66 12.59 -15.07 -25.48
CA GLU A 66 12.75 -16.41 -24.89
C GLU A 66 11.89 -16.62 -23.64
N VAL A 67 11.73 -15.55 -22.86
CA VAL A 67 11.10 -15.60 -21.53
C VAL A 67 9.59 -15.40 -21.61
N ALA A 68 9.11 -14.48 -22.46
CA ALA A 68 7.69 -14.13 -22.50
C ALA A 68 6.75 -15.34 -22.72
N PRO A 69 7.03 -16.26 -23.68
CA PRO A 69 6.16 -17.43 -23.88
C PRO A 69 6.17 -18.41 -22.71
N LYS A 70 7.25 -18.41 -21.91
CA LYS A 70 7.41 -19.32 -20.75
C LYS A 70 6.90 -18.69 -19.45
N ALA A 71 6.72 -17.37 -19.44
CA ALA A 71 6.23 -16.63 -18.28
C ALA A 71 4.69 -16.57 -18.23
N GLU A 72 4.01 -16.92 -19.31
CA GLU A 72 2.54 -16.95 -19.37
C GLU A 72 1.96 -17.79 -18.23
N VAL A 73 1.00 -17.23 -17.51
CA VAL A 73 0.37 -17.88 -16.37
C VAL A 73 -0.84 -18.70 -16.84
N LYS A 74 -0.78 -19.98 -16.59
CA LYS A 74 -1.89 -20.90 -16.89
C LYS A 74 -2.94 -20.87 -15.78
N PRO A 75 -4.23 -21.06 -16.10
CA PRO A 75 -5.30 -21.11 -15.09
C PRO A 75 -5.04 -22.08 -13.93
N GLU A 76 -4.38 -23.21 -14.21
CA GLU A 76 -4.04 -24.22 -13.21
C GLU A 76 -3.03 -23.68 -12.19
N GLN A 77 -2.11 -22.80 -12.61
CA GLN A 77 -1.12 -22.18 -11.72
C GLN A 77 -1.78 -21.19 -10.76
N LEU A 78 -2.80 -20.46 -11.23
CA LEU A 78 -3.60 -19.57 -10.38
C LEU A 78 -4.35 -20.35 -9.30
N ALA A 79 -5.06 -21.41 -9.72
CA ALA A 79 -5.81 -22.27 -8.82
C ALA A 79 -4.89 -22.96 -7.80
N ASP A 80 -3.75 -23.47 -8.24
CA ASP A 80 -2.78 -24.15 -7.39
C ASP A 80 -2.14 -23.19 -6.38
N PHE A 81 -1.75 -21.98 -6.82
CA PHE A 81 -1.22 -20.97 -5.92
C PHE A 81 -2.25 -20.54 -4.87
N TYR A 82 -3.48 -20.29 -5.30
CA TYR A 82 -4.57 -19.92 -4.41
C TYR A 82 -4.84 -21.01 -3.36
N ALA A 83 -4.89 -22.27 -3.78
CA ALA A 83 -5.14 -23.41 -2.89
C ALA A 83 -3.99 -23.64 -1.89
N LYS A 84 -2.75 -23.43 -2.30
CA LYS A 84 -1.56 -23.64 -1.46
C LYS A 84 -1.27 -22.48 -0.50
N ASN A 85 -1.88 -21.32 -0.73
CA ASN A 85 -1.61 -20.11 0.07
C ASN A 85 -2.89 -19.48 0.64
N PRO A 86 -3.76 -20.24 1.33
CA PRO A 86 -5.08 -19.75 1.77
C PRO A 86 -4.97 -18.54 2.71
N ASP A 87 -3.92 -18.44 3.50
CA ASP A 87 -3.75 -17.36 4.46
C ASP A 87 -3.50 -15.99 3.80
N GLN A 88 -2.96 -15.97 2.58
CA GLN A 88 -2.74 -14.73 1.84
C GLN A 88 -4.04 -14.10 1.34
N PHE A 89 -5.11 -14.88 1.28
CA PHE A 89 -6.42 -14.45 0.78
C PHE A 89 -7.44 -14.23 1.90
N LYS A 90 -7.04 -14.40 3.16
CA LYS A 90 -7.87 -14.08 4.30
C LYS A 90 -7.85 -12.58 4.57
N GLN A 91 -9.03 -11.99 4.64
CA GLN A 91 -9.23 -10.64 5.15
C GLN A 91 -9.78 -10.75 6.58
N PRO A 92 -9.14 -10.15 7.57
CA PRO A 92 -9.66 -10.13 8.93
C PRO A 92 -10.93 -9.29 9.01
N GLU A 93 -11.65 -9.41 10.12
CA GLU A 93 -12.75 -8.49 10.45
C GLU A 93 -12.27 -7.03 10.36
N ARG A 94 -13.13 -6.16 9.86
CA ARG A 94 -12.89 -4.71 9.80
C ARG A 94 -14.06 -3.97 10.40
N VAL A 95 -13.75 -2.90 11.10
CA VAL A 95 -14.75 -2.02 11.72
C VAL A 95 -14.58 -0.62 11.16
N HIS A 96 -15.68 -0.02 10.70
CA HIS A 96 -15.78 1.40 10.41
C HIS A 96 -16.36 2.10 11.63
N ALA A 97 -15.60 2.98 12.24
CA ALA A 97 -16.05 3.69 13.43
C ALA A 97 -15.68 5.18 13.40
N SER A 98 -16.45 5.93 14.16
CA SER A 98 -16.13 7.31 14.51
C SER A 98 -15.88 7.40 16.01
N HIS A 99 -15.09 8.37 16.45
CA HIS A 99 -14.85 8.59 17.87
C HIS A 99 -14.83 10.07 18.27
N ILE A 100 -15.06 10.30 19.55
CA ILE A 100 -14.85 11.57 20.21
C ILE A 100 -13.78 11.34 21.28
N LEU A 101 -12.67 12.08 21.21
CA LEU A 101 -11.61 12.04 22.20
C LEU A 101 -11.66 13.27 23.09
N ILE A 102 -11.85 13.06 24.39
CA ILE A 102 -11.58 14.07 25.41
C ILE A 102 -10.19 13.78 25.97
N GLY A 103 -9.21 14.54 25.49
CA GLY A 103 -7.79 14.29 25.78
C GLY A 103 -7.46 14.54 27.26
N VAL A 104 -6.52 13.72 27.75
CA VAL A 104 -5.87 13.91 29.06
C VAL A 104 -4.37 14.03 28.78
N PRO A 105 -3.75 15.20 29.00
CA PRO A 105 -2.33 15.37 28.79
C PRO A 105 -1.51 14.37 29.63
N LYS A 106 -0.41 13.89 29.10
CA LYS A 106 0.49 13.01 29.83
C LYS A 106 1.04 13.74 31.06
N GLY A 107 0.88 13.13 32.24
CA GLY A 107 1.27 13.73 33.52
C GLY A 107 0.22 14.68 34.12
N ALA A 108 -0.98 14.74 33.57
CA ALA A 108 -2.08 15.48 34.17
C ALA A 108 -2.39 15.00 35.61
N ASP A 109 -2.73 15.92 36.48
CA ASP A 109 -3.13 15.59 37.85
C ASP A 109 -4.53 14.95 37.89
N ALA A 110 -4.88 14.43 39.06
CA ALA A 110 -6.17 13.77 39.29
C ALA A 110 -7.36 14.69 39.04
N ALA A 111 -7.22 16.00 39.30
CA ALA A 111 -8.27 16.96 39.10
C ALA A 111 -8.55 17.22 37.61
N ALA A 112 -7.50 17.39 36.82
CA ALA A 112 -7.59 17.54 35.36
C ALA A 112 -8.20 16.29 34.72
N LYS A 113 -7.78 15.07 35.16
CA LYS A 113 -8.36 13.82 34.69
C LYS A 113 -9.85 13.71 35.03
N ALA A 114 -10.24 14.09 36.24
CA ALA A 114 -11.65 14.09 36.66
C ALA A 114 -12.49 15.07 35.84
N GLN A 115 -11.99 16.26 35.53
CA GLN A 115 -12.66 17.23 34.66
C GLN A 115 -12.85 16.68 33.24
N ALA A 116 -11.82 16.07 32.66
CA ALA A 116 -11.93 15.46 31.34
C ALA A 116 -12.97 14.33 31.33
N ARG A 117 -13.01 13.49 32.38
CA ARG A 117 -14.02 12.45 32.55
C ARG A 117 -15.44 13.02 32.63
N THR A 118 -15.64 14.03 33.44
CA THR A 118 -16.95 14.74 33.55
C THR A 118 -17.39 15.28 32.18
N LYS A 119 -16.48 15.87 31.43
CA LYS A 119 -16.76 16.32 30.06
C LYS A 119 -17.13 15.16 29.13
N ALA A 120 -16.42 14.05 29.18
CA ALA A 120 -16.74 12.87 28.39
C ALA A 120 -18.12 12.30 28.76
N GLU A 121 -18.48 12.27 30.06
CA GLU A 121 -19.78 11.82 30.53
C GLU A 121 -20.92 12.73 30.01
N GLN A 122 -20.70 14.05 29.97
CA GLN A 122 -21.68 14.99 29.41
C GLN A 122 -21.85 14.76 27.90
N VAL A 123 -20.76 14.60 27.14
CA VAL A 123 -20.82 14.32 25.70
C VAL A 123 -21.53 12.99 25.45
N LEU A 124 -21.20 11.94 26.22
CA LEU A 124 -21.88 10.64 26.10
C LEU A 124 -23.38 10.74 26.36
N LYS A 125 -23.79 11.53 27.35
CA LYS A 125 -25.21 11.82 27.65
C LYS A 125 -25.90 12.50 26.46
N ASP A 126 -25.25 13.45 25.82
CA ASP A 126 -25.76 14.13 24.64
C ASP A 126 -25.89 13.17 23.43
N VAL A 127 -24.90 12.28 23.20
CA VAL A 127 -24.99 11.24 22.20
C VAL A 127 -26.17 10.30 22.47
N LYS A 128 -26.33 9.83 23.73
CA LYS A 128 -27.43 8.95 24.14
C LYS A 128 -28.81 9.67 24.07
N ALA A 129 -28.84 10.97 24.16
CA ALA A 129 -30.04 11.79 23.95
C ALA A 129 -30.39 12.02 22.47
N GLY A 130 -29.59 11.47 21.54
CA GLY A 130 -29.85 11.52 20.09
C GLY A 130 -29.28 12.75 19.38
N LYS A 131 -28.40 13.53 20.01
CA LYS A 131 -27.68 14.60 19.31
C LYS A 131 -26.74 13.99 18.25
N ASP A 132 -26.53 14.71 17.16
CA ASP A 132 -25.69 14.25 16.06
C ASP A 132 -24.25 14.03 16.51
N PHE A 133 -23.77 12.79 16.32
CA PHE A 133 -22.45 12.37 16.75
C PHE A 133 -21.33 13.14 16.03
N ALA A 134 -21.50 13.38 14.73
CA ALA A 134 -20.49 14.09 13.95
C ALA A 134 -20.34 15.55 14.37
N THR A 135 -21.45 16.21 14.71
CA THR A 135 -21.45 17.56 15.26
C THR A 135 -20.75 17.60 16.62
N LEU A 136 -21.11 16.68 17.53
CA LEU A 136 -20.46 16.57 18.83
C LEU A 136 -18.97 16.29 18.74
N ALA A 137 -18.56 15.48 17.77
CA ALA A 137 -17.14 15.20 17.49
C ALA A 137 -16.40 16.45 17.03
N LYS A 138 -16.95 17.23 16.11
CA LYS A 138 -16.36 18.50 15.66
C LYS A 138 -16.20 19.52 16.77
N GLU A 139 -17.17 19.58 17.67
CA GLU A 139 -17.20 20.56 18.77
C GLU A 139 -16.32 20.16 19.96
N ASN A 140 -16.20 18.86 20.25
CA ASN A 140 -15.65 18.39 21.51
C ASN A 140 -14.39 17.52 21.35
N SER A 141 -14.20 16.86 20.20
CA SER A 141 -13.08 15.93 20.03
C SER A 141 -11.76 16.67 19.90
N GLN A 142 -10.77 16.19 20.63
CA GLN A 142 -9.39 16.69 20.59
C GLN A 142 -8.47 15.81 19.73
N HIS A 143 -9.04 14.90 18.93
CA HIS A 143 -8.26 14.15 17.94
C HIS A 143 -8.18 14.94 16.63
N PRO A 144 -7.00 15.55 16.29
CA PRO A 144 -6.91 16.51 15.18
C PRO A 144 -7.15 15.86 13.82
N GLY A 145 -6.86 14.56 13.69
CA GLY A 145 -7.00 13.83 12.43
C GLY A 145 -8.45 13.48 12.06
N SER A 146 -9.34 13.33 13.03
CA SER A 146 -10.73 12.92 12.78
C SER A 146 -11.79 13.93 13.21
N ALA A 147 -11.49 14.80 14.18
CA ALA A 147 -12.46 15.77 14.67
C ALA A 147 -13.09 16.64 13.56
N PRO A 148 -12.34 17.20 12.59
CA PRO A 148 -12.92 18.00 11.51
C PRO A 148 -13.88 17.20 10.63
N ASN A 149 -13.68 15.89 10.53
CA ASN A 149 -14.49 14.95 9.75
C ASN A 149 -15.57 14.25 10.60
N GLY A 150 -16.01 14.85 11.69
CA GLY A 150 -17.06 14.27 12.55
C GLY A 150 -16.60 13.05 13.34
N GLY A 151 -15.29 12.93 13.59
CA GLY A 151 -14.70 11.83 14.34
C GLY A 151 -14.43 10.57 13.53
N ASP A 152 -14.67 10.59 12.22
CA ASP A 152 -14.55 9.42 11.35
C ASP A 152 -13.08 8.93 11.25
N LEU A 153 -12.89 7.62 11.51
CA LEU A 153 -11.60 6.93 11.45
C LEU A 153 -11.48 6.01 10.22
N GLY A 154 -12.56 5.87 9.45
CA GLY A 154 -12.64 4.89 8.38
C GLY A 154 -12.63 3.44 8.89
N PHE A 155 -12.32 2.50 7.99
CA PHE A 155 -12.16 1.09 8.34
C PHE A 155 -10.79 0.79 8.93
N PHE A 156 -10.76 0.02 10.01
CA PHE A 156 -9.54 -0.50 10.61
C PHE A 156 -9.70 -1.97 11.01
N GLN A 157 -8.57 -2.65 11.17
CA GLN A 157 -8.48 -4.06 11.53
C GLN A 157 -8.09 -4.22 13.01
N PRO A 158 -8.29 -5.41 13.60
CA PRO A 158 -7.82 -5.71 14.95
C PRO A 158 -6.33 -5.41 15.11
N GLY A 159 -5.98 -4.72 16.19
CA GLY A 159 -4.59 -4.36 16.51
C GLY A 159 -4.07 -3.08 15.86
N GLN A 160 -4.85 -2.39 15.04
CA GLN A 160 -4.47 -1.09 14.48
C GLN A 160 -4.72 0.10 15.44
N MET A 161 -5.55 -0.12 16.46
CA MET A 161 -5.85 0.88 17.50
C MET A 161 -5.29 0.42 18.84
N VAL A 162 -5.16 1.36 19.78
CA VAL A 162 -4.73 1.04 21.16
C VAL A 162 -5.70 0.05 21.82
N GLY A 163 -5.17 -0.84 22.66
CA GLY A 163 -5.88 -2.02 23.17
C GLY A 163 -7.31 -1.77 23.64
N PRO A 164 -7.55 -0.91 24.67
CA PRO A 164 -8.91 -0.68 25.16
C PRO A 164 -9.89 -0.12 24.11
N PHE A 165 -9.39 0.72 23.20
CA PHE A 165 -10.19 1.24 22.08
C PHE A 165 -10.53 0.12 21.08
N ASN A 166 -9.52 -0.68 20.72
CA ASN A 166 -9.69 -1.84 19.84
C ASN A 166 -10.76 -2.79 20.37
N ASP A 167 -10.64 -3.20 21.62
CA ASP A 167 -11.54 -4.16 22.25
C ASP A 167 -12.98 -3.63 22.29
N ALA A 168 -13.16 -2.34 22.61
CA ALA A 168 -14.46 -1.70 22.62
C ALA A 168 -15.07 -1.64 21.20
N ALA A 169 -14.31 -1.17 20.20
CA ALA A 169 -14.80 -1.04 18.84
C ALA A 169 -15.23 -2.39 18.24
N PHE A 170 -14.42 -3.44 18.46
CA PHE A 170 -14.72 -4.77 17.94
C PHE A 170 -15.81 -5.53 18.71
N SER A 171 -16.12 -5.14 19.96
CA SER A 171 -17.23 -5.72 20.73
C SER A 171 -18.60 -5.12 20.39
N LEU A 172 -18.65 -3.88 19.89
CA LEU A 172 -19.90 -3.17 19.59
C LEU A 172 -20.60 -3.73 18.35
N ALA A 173 -21.90 -3.71 18.35
CA ALA A 173 -22.71 -3.94 17.15
C ALA A 173 -22.71 -2.73 16.21
N PRO A 174 -22.96 -2.88 14.91
CA PRO A 174 -23.20 -1.76 14.00
C PRO A 174 -24.32 -0.83 14.52
N GLY A 175 -24.07 0.47 14.46
CA GLY A 175 -24.96 1.50 14.97
C GLY A 175 -24.82 1.79 16.48
N ALA A 176 -24.13 0.94 17.23
CA ALA A 176 -23.98 1.11 18.68
C ALA A 176 -22.91 2.14 19.04
N VAL A 177 -23.09 2.73 20.22
CA VAL A 177 -22.15 3.66 20.84
C VAL A 177 -21.60 3.03 22.12
N SER A 178 -20.28 3.15 22.33
CA SER A 178 -19.61 2.65 23.54
C SER A 178 -20.01 3.45 24.78
N ASP A 179 -19.77 2.86 25.93
CA ASP A 179 -19.51 3.64 27.14
C ASP A 179 -18.15 4.36 27.00
N ILE A 180 -17.77 5.11 28.04
CA ILE A 180 -16.48 5.81 28.04
C ILE A 180 -15.35 4.78 28.09
N VAL A 181 -14.46 4.86 27.11
CA VAL A 181 -13.25 4.01 26.99
C VAL A 181 -12.04 4.85 27.35
N GLU A 182 -11.33 4.44 28.40
CA GLU A 182 -10.12 5.11 28.86
C GLU A 182 -8.88 4.51 28.15
N THR A 183 -8.03 5.39 27.63
CA THR A 183 -6.72 5.04 27.05
C THR A 183 -5.64 6.00 27.57
N GLU A 184 -4.40 5.82 27.16
CA GLU A 184 -3.31 6.75 27.46
C GLU A 184 -3.52 8.17 26.91
N PHE A 185 -4.39 8.35 25.91
CA PHE A 185 -4.72 9.64 25.30
C PHE A 185 -5.85 10.38 26.01
N GLY A 186 -6.64 9.69 26.81
CA GLY A 186 -7.79 10.21 27.50
C GLY A 186 -9.02 9.34 27.39
N PHE A 187 -10.19 9.96 27.31
CA PHE A 187 -11.49 9.29 27.28
C PHE A 187 -12.09 9.33 25.89
N HIS A 188 -12.47 8.18 25.39
CA HIS A 188 -13.08 8.02 24.07
C HIS A 188 -14.56 7.63 24.19
N ILE A 189 -15.36 8.13 23.26
CA ILE A 189 -16.70 7.65 22.96
C ILE A 189 -16.64 7.15 21.52
N ILE A 190 -16.98 5.89 21.28
CA ILE A 190 -16.83 5.22 20.00
C ILE A 190 -18.21 4.90 19.44
N LYS A 191 -18.45 5.20 18.19
CA LYS A 191 -19.65 4.80 17.46
C LYS A 191 -19.23 3.92 16.26
N VAL A 192 -19.69 2.69 16.24
CA VAL A 192 -19.47 1.78 15.12
C VAL A 192 -20.54 2.03 14.06
N ALA A 193 -20.11 2.34 12.83
CA ALA A 193 -21.01 2.52 11.70
C ALA A 193 -21.28 1.18 11.00
N GLU A 194 -20.22 0.41 10.74
CA GLU A 194 -20.29 -0.82 9.97
C GLU A 194 -19.25 -1.83 10.47
N LYS A 195 -19.56 -3.11 10.32
CA LYS A 195 -18.63 -4.22 10.50
C LYS A 195 -18.60 -5.08 9.24
N GLN A 196 -17.41 -5.39 8.80
CA GLN A 196 -17.17 -6.35 7.74
C GLN A 196 -16.59 -7.62 8.37
N PRO A 197 -17.30 -8.75 8.30
CA PRO A 197 -16.83 -9.98 8.90
C PRO A 197 -15.55 -10.48 8.21
N PRO A 198 -14.75 -11.31 8.88
CA PRO A 198 -13.60 -11.93 8.24
C PRO A 198 -14.08 -12.77 7.06
N ARG A 199 -13.35 -12.69 5.94
CA ARG A 199 -13.69 -13.47 4.74
C ARG A 199 -12.42 -13.97 4.06
N THR A 200 -12.54 -15.06 3.32
CA THR A 200 -11.56 -15.41 2.30
C THR A 200 -11.96 -14.77 0.99
N VAL A 201 -11.07 -13.98 0.41
CA VAL A 201 -11.33 -13.33 -0.88
C VAL A 201 -11.36 -14.40 -1.97
N PRO A 202 -12.45 -14.54 -2.74
CA PRO A 202 -12.55 -15.54 -3.80
C PRO A 202 -11.47 -15.36 -4.86
N LEU A 203 -11.04 -16.47 -5.48
CA LEU A 203 -10.05 -16.45 -6.56
C LEU A 203 -10.41 -15.46 -7.67
N GLU A 204 -11.68 -15.39 -8.06
CA GLU A 204 -12.16 -14.50 -9.13
C GLU A 204 -11.91 -13.01 -8.82
N GLU A 205 -11.98 -12.61 -7.55
CA GLU A 205 -11.72 -11.21 -7.14
C GLU A 205 -10.21 -10.87 -7.19
N VAL A 206 -9.34 -11.83 -6.90
CA VAL A 206 -7.89 -11.63 -6.84
C VAL A 206 -7.17 -12.03 -8.13
N LYS A 207 -7.88 -12.67 -9.05
CA LYS A 207 -7.32 -13.24 -10.27
C LYS A 207 -6.45 -12.26 -11.06
N PRO A 208 -6.87 -11.01 -11.36
CA PRO A 208 -6.04 -10.09 -12.12
C PRO A 208 -4.70 -9.76 -11.44
N GLN A 209 -4.74 -9.52 -10.12
CA GLN A 209 -3.55 -9.20 -9.34
C GLN A 209 -2.64 -10.41 -9.17
N LEU A 210 -3.24 -11.59 -8.95
CA LEU A 210 -2.51 -12.84 -8.82
C LEU A 210 -1.84 -13.25 -10.13
N GLU A 211 -2.52 -13.03 -11.26
CA GLU A 211 -1.99 -13.28 -12.60
C GLU A 211 -0.75 -12.42 -12.87
N GLN A 212 -0.83 -11.12 -12.61
CA GLN A 212 0.32 -10.22 -12.73
C GLN A 212 1.49 -10.62 -11.80
N PHE A 213 1.19 -10.98 -10.57
CA PHE A 213 2.20 -11.42 -9.61
C PHE A 213 2.91 -12.69 -10.08
N LEU A 214 2.15 -13.70 -10.53
CA LEU A 214 2.72 -14.96 -11.00
C LEU A 214 3.46 -14.79 -12.33
N GLU A 215 2.98 -13.94 -13.23
CA GLU A 215 3.66 -13.60 -14.46
C GLU A 215 5.03 -12.96 -14.20
N GLN A 216 5.10 -11.98 -13.32
CA GLN A 216 6.35 -11.35 -12.92
C GLN A 216 7.32 -12.36 -12.29
N ARG A 217 6.81 -13.24 -11.41
CA ARG A 217 7.62 -14.29 -10.79
C ARG A 217 8.15 -15.28 -11.84
N ASN A 218 7.27 -15.78 -12.71
CA ASN A 218 7.67 -16.70 -13.78
C ASN A 218 8.70 -16.03 -14.70
N ARG A 219 8.51 -14.77 -15.06
CA ARG A 219 9.45 -14.00 -15.87
C ARG A 219 10.82 -13.90 -15.21
N GLN A 220 10.87 -13.60 -13.91
CA GLN A 220 12.12 -13.54 -13.17
C GLN A 220 12.83 -14.91 -13.15
N GLU A 221 12.09 -15.97 -12.80
CA GLU A 221 12.63 -17.35 -12.78
C GLU A 221 13.18 -17.78 -14.14
N GLN A 222 12.46 -17.51 -15.23
CA GLN A 222 12.89 -17.84 -16.58
C GLN A 222 14.08 -16.99 -17.04
N THR A 223 14.13 -15.72 -16.67
CA THR A 223 15.27 -14.83 -16.94
C THR A 223 16.52 -15.35 -16.23
N ASP A 224 16.40 -15.65 -14.94
CA ASP A 224 17.52 -16.19 -14.14
C ASP A 224 18.03 -17.54 -14.71
N ALA A 225 17.12 -18.40 -15.15
CA ALA A 225 17.48 -19.66 -15.79
C ALA A 225 18.19 -19.44 -17.12
N PHE A 226 17.71 -18.52 -17.94
CA PHE A 226 18.31 -18.18 -19.25
C PHE A 226 19.68 -17.54 -19.12
N VAL A 227 19.91 -16.69 -18.12
CA VAL A 227 21.20 -16.02 -17.90
C VAL A 227 22.25 -16.97 -17.30
N LYS A 228 21.84 -18.01 -16.57
CA LYS A 228 22.76 -19.00 -15.94
C LYS A 228 23.16 -20.17 -16.85
N GLY A 229 22.37 -20.46 -17.87
CA GLY A 229 22.61 -21.52 -18.83
C GLY A 229 23.43 -21.06 -20.01
#